data_0943146664995bcc6b2f18b3ab19149f
#
_entry.id   0943146664995bcc6b2f18b3ab19149f
#
_cell.length_a   1.000
_cell.length_b   1.000
_cell.length_c   1.000
_cell.angle_alpha   90.00
_cell.angle_beta   90.00
_cell.angle_gamma   90.00
#
_symmetry.space_group_name_H-M   'P 1'
#
loop_
_entity.id
_entity.type
_entity.pdbx_description
1 polymer ?
#
loop_
_entity_poly.entity_id
_entity_poly.type
_entity_poly.pdbx_seq_one_letter_code
_entity_poly.pdbx_strand_id
1 'polypeptide(L)'
;MKGLLYKESRCLWQYGKSYILMVVIFFALSMTNGTRSASGVMWLLYPVFLLASLPASLLNADEKDGWMVYCDTLPVTRRQIVTVKYIACAMLAAAVTLLAMAAAVLRGQTDPLYREQVVSVLPLMPMTGLAAPALMFPAMFKYGAVKGRTVFLTVVVLVGAACAVLISTGGPEGQTWSFPLGLAIGLVIFAASWALSVKWFEQREL
;
A
#
# COMPACT_ATOMS: atom_id res chain seq x y z
N MET A 1 17.99 -8.38 -12.51
CA MET A 1 16.74 -8.50 -11.78
C MET A 1 16.87 -9.20 -10.42
N LYS A 2 17.44 -10.42 -10.33
CA LYS A 2 17.56 -11.15 -9.05
C LYS A 2 18.31 -10.36 -7.97
N GLY A 3 19.40 -9.68 -8.28
CA GLY A 3 20.18 -8.88 -7.34
C GLY A 3 19.40 -7.66 -6.80
N LEU A 4 18.61 -6.99 -7.65
CA LEU A 4 17.76 -5.88 -7.23
C LEU A 4 16.65 -6.35 -6.27
N LEU A 5 16.01 -7.48 -6.56
CA LEU A 5 15.01 -8.08 -5.66
C LEU A 5 15.63 -8.50 -4.32
N TYR A 6 16.83 -9.06 -4.34
CA TYR A 6 17.56 -9.41 -3.12
C TYR A 6 17.90 -8.15 -2.28
N LYS A 7 18.37 -7.09 -2.93
CA LYS A 7 18.62 -5.79 -2.26
C LYS A 7 17.34 -5.27 -1.63
N GLU A 8 16.23 -5.19 -2.38
CA GLU A 8 14.96 -4.71 -1.86
C GLU A 8 14.45 -5.57 -0.70
N SER A 9 14.55 -6.89 -0.77
CA SER A 9 14.15 -7.77 0.33
C SER A 9 14.96 -7.53 1.60
N ARG A 10 16.26 -7.27 1.47
CA ARG A 10 17.13 -6.94 2.62
C ARG A 10 16.79 -5.56 3.20
N CYS A 11 16.54 -4.57 2.36
CA CYS A 11 16.09 -3.25 2.78
C CYS A 11 14.72 -3.33 3.47
N LEU A 12 13.76 -4.07 2.88
CA LEU A 12 12.46 -4.33 3.50
C LEU A 12 12.61 -4.98 4.87
N TRP A 13 13.50 -5.94 5.03
CA TRP A 13 13.75 -6.56 6.33
C TRP A 13 14.36 -5.59 7.33
N GLN A 14 15.32 -4.79 6.92
CA GLN A 14 16.02 -3.86 7.80
C GLN A 14 15.14 -2.70 8.27
N TYR A 15 14.45 -2.05 7.35
CA TYR A 15 13.56 -0.92 7.63
C TYR A 15 12.15 -1.36 8.01
N GLY A 16 11.73 -2.54 7.56
CA GLY A 16 10.39 -3.08 7.78
C GLY A 16 10.15 -3.68 9.16
N LYS A 17 11.20 -3.94 9.96
CA LYS A 17 11.05 -4.56 11.30
C LYS A 17 10.04 -3.81 12.19
N SER A 18 10.14 -2.49 12.24
CA SER A 18 9.22 -1.65 13.02
C SER A 18 7.80 -1.70 12.48
N TYR A 19 7.64 -1.77 11.14
CA TYR A 19 6.34 -1.90 10.50
C TYR A 19 5.72 -3.28 10.73
N ILE A 20 6.52 -4.35 10.68
CA ILE A 20 6.06 -5.71 10.98
C ILE A 20 5.58 -5.79 12.42
N LEU A 21 6.32 -5.23 13.37
CA LEU A 21 5.93 -5.18 14.78
C LEU A 21 4.60 -4.42 14.94
N MET A 22 4.44 -3.27 14.29
CA MET A 22 3.19 -2.54 14.29
C MET A 22 2.03 -3.34 13.70
N VAL A 23 2.25 -4.02 12.56
CA VAL A 23 1.24 -4.90 11.96
C VAL A 23 0.79 -5.98 12.93
N VAL A 24 1.74 -6.63 13.63
CA VAL A 24 1.42 -7.66 14.63
C VAL A 24 0.62 -7.08 15.79
N ILE A 25 0.98 -5.89 16.30
CA ILE A 25 0.23 -5.20 17.38
C ILE A 25 -1.20 -4.89 16.93
N PHE A 26 -1.38 -4.26 15.76
CA PHE A 26 -2.72 -3.92 15.26
C PHE A 26 -3.57 -5.16 15.00
N PHE A 27 -2.93 -6.23 14.53
CA PHE A 27 -3.59 -7.50 14.32
C PHE A 27 -4.02 -8.13 15.65
N ALA A 28 -3.17 -8.12 16.66
CA ALA A 28 -3.51 -8.57 18.01
C ALA A 28 -4.64 -7.73 18.62
N LEU A 29 -4.62 -6.41 18.46
CA LEU A 29 -5.69 -5.52 18.89
C LEU A 29 -7.01 -5.82 18.17
N SER A 30 -6.99 -6.12 16.88
CA SER A 30 -8.18 -6.56 16.14
C SER A 30 -8.74 -7.87 16.67
N MET A 31 -7.87 -8.77 17.18
CA MET A 31 -8.29 -10.03 17.76
C MET A 31 -8.88 -9.88 19.18
N THR A 32 -8.39 -8.93 19.97
CA THR A 32 -8.80 -8.75 21.38
C THR A 32 -10.00 -7.82 21.53
N ASN A 33 -10.11 -6.78 20.70
CA ASN A 33 -11.24 -5.86 20.74
C ASN A 33 -12.46 -6.50 20.09
N GLY A 34 -13.48 -6.73 20.90
CA GLY A 34 -14.73 -7.35 20.45
C GLY A 34 -15.47 -6.50 19.39
N THR A 35 -16.30 -7.17 18.63
CA THR A 35 -17.07 -6.69 17.46
C THR A 35 -18.13 -5.62 17.77
N ARG A 36 -18.24 -5.17 19.00
CA ARG A 36 -19.26 -4.19 19.42
C ARG A 36 -19.03 -2.76 18.98
N SER A 37 -17.91 -2.49 18.32
CA SER A 37 -17.55 -1.16 17.86
C SER A 37 -16.97 -1.20 16.44
N ALA A 38 -17.34 -0.25 15.59
CA ALA A 38 -16.71 0.01 14.28
C ALA A 38 -15.18 0.13 14.35
N SER A 39 -14.62 0.32 15.55
CA SER A 39 -13.19 0.33 15.81
C SER A 39 -12.49 -0.99 15.47
N GLY A 40 -13.15 -2.15 15.63
CA GLY A 40 -12.53 -3.46 15.35
C GLY A 40 -12.07 -3.61 13.89
N VAL A 41 -12.87 -3.10 12.96
CA VAL A 41 -12.57 -3.13 11.53
C VAL A 41 -11.47 -2.13 11.16
N MET A 42 -11.43 -0.97 11.80
CA MET A 42 -10.36 0.02 11.59
C MET A 42 -9.00 -0.53 11.95
N TRP A 43 -8.88 -1.36 12.99
CA TRP A 43 -7.63 -2.02 13.36
C TRP A 43 -7.09 -2.96 12.28
N LEU A 44 -7.94 -3.49 11.41
CA LEU A 44 -7.52 -4.30 10.25
C LEU A 44 -7.05 -3.44 9.08
N LEU A 45 -7.61 -2.25 8.87
CA LEU A 45 -7.22 -1.36 7.78
C LEU A 45 -5.91 -0.62 8.07
N TYR A 46 -5.61 -0.32 9.34
CA TYR A 46 -4.40 0.40 9.72
C TYR A 46 -3.10 -0.25 9.22
N PRO A 47 -2.89 -1.57 9.34
CA PRO A 47 -1.71 -2.24 8.80
C PRO A 47 -1.53 -2.05 7.29
N VAL A 48 -2.64 -1.99 6.54
CA VAL A 48 -2.60 -1.76 5.10
C VAL A 48 -2.04 -0.37 4.78
N PHE A 49 -2.51 0.66 5.49
CA PHE A 49 -2.00 2.03 5.35
C PHE A 49 -0.52 2.15 5.75
N LEU A 50 -0.12 1.51 6.84
CA LEU A 50 1.27 1.54 7.31
C LEU A 50 2.19 0.89 6.28
N LEU A 51 1.85 -0.28 5.79
CA LEU A 51 2.66 -0.98 4.79
C LEU A 51 2.68 -0.27 3.44
N ALA A 52 1.59 0.42 3.07
CA ALA A 52 1.56 1.25 1.87
C ALA A 52 2.55 2.42 1.92
N SER A 53 2.93 2.90 3.11
CA SER A 53 3.92 3.98 3.28
C SER A 53 5.38 3.50 3.27
N LEU A 54 5.62 2.20 3.50
CA LEU A 54 6.96 1.63 3.63
C LEU A 54 7.81 1.78 2.36
N PRO A 55 7.29 1.55 1.15
CA PRO A 55 8.06 1.71 -0.08
C PRO A 55 8.55 3.13 -0.33
N ALA A 56 7.79 4.12 0.12
CA ALA A 56 8.21 5.50 0.05
C ALA A 56 9.36 5.82 1.00
N SER A 57 9.35 5.21 2.18
CA SER A 57 10.46 5.32 3.12
C SER A 57 11.73 4.70 2.56
N LEU A 58 11.60 3.55 1.85
CA LEU A 58 12.73 2.90 1.17
C LEU A 58 13.27 3.76 0.02
N LEU A 59 12.39 4.38 -0.78
CA LEU A 59 12.81 5.25 -1.87
C LEU A 59 13.53 6.49 -1.34
N ASN A 60 13.07 7.05 -0.22
CA ASN A 60 13.73 8.17 0.45
C ASN A 60 15.12 7.79 0.99
N ALA A 61 15.26 6.57 1.55
CA ALA A 61 16.56 6.05 1.96
C ALA A 61 17.50 5.88 0.75
N ASP A 62 17.02 5.28 -0.33
CA ASP A 62 17.78 5.10 -1.57
C ASP A 62 18.27 6.44 -2.18
N GLU A 63 17.45 7.50 -2.11
CA GLU A 63 17.89 8.83 -2.57
C GLU A 63 18.94 9.44 -1.64
N LYS A 64 18.78 9.33 -0.32
CA LYS A 64 19.74 9.85 0.66
C LYS A 64 21.10 9.16 0.58
N ASP A 65 21.08 7.85 0.35
CA ASP A 65 22.30 7.04 0.26
C ASP A 65 22.99 7.14 -1.12
N GLY A 66 22.44 7.96 -2.05
CA GLY A 66 22.98 8.13 -3.40
C GLY A 66 22.80 6.89 -4.28
N TRP A 67 21.98 5.92 -3.86
CA TRP A 67 21.75 4.67 -4.58
C TRP A 67 21.22 4.89 -6.00
N MET A 68 20.40 5.92 -6.21
CA MET A 68 19.83 6.22 -7.53
C MET A 68 20.91 6.59 -8.55
N VAL A 69 21.89 7.39 -8.16
CA VAL A 69 23.04 7.77 -9.00
C VAL A 69 23.94 6.57 -9.25
N TYR A 70 24.19 5.77 -8.21
CA TYR A 70 24.97 4.54 -8.34
C TYR A 70 24.31 3.51 -9.28
N CYS A 71 22.99 3.42 -9.29
CA CYS A 71 22.27 2.51 -10.18
C CYS A 71 22.50 2.80 -11.67
N ASP A 72 22.76 4.06 -12.06
CA ASP A 72 23.05 4.42 -13.45
C ASP A 72 24.41 3.88 -13.93
N THR A 73 25.32 3.52 -13.01
CA THR A 73 26.61 2.86 -13.34
C THR A 73 26.50 1.34 -13.48
N LEU A 74 25.37 0.75 -13.08
CA LEU A 74 25.14 -0.69 -13.12
C LEU A 74 24.48 -1.10 -14.45
N PRO A 75 24.68 -2.35 -14.92
CA PRO A 75 24.03 -2.87 -16.13
C PRO A 75 22.55 -3.21 -15.86
N VAL A 76 21.79 -2.24 -15.30
CA VAL A 76 20.35 -2.37 -15.02
C VAL A 76 19.60 -1.21 -15.67
N THR A 77 18.41 -1.47 -16.18
CA THR A 77 17.58 -0.43 -16.78
C THR A 77 16.75 0.27 -15.72
N ARG A 78 16.49 1.57 -15.91
CA ARG A 78 15.61 2.36 -15.03
C ARG A 78 14.23 1.73 -14.87
N ARG A 79 13.71 1.11 -15.94
CA ARG A 79 12.47 0.32 -15.90
C ARG A 79 12.54 -0.85 -14.92
N GLN A 80 13.68 -1.54 -14.83
CA GLN A 80 13.85 -2.65 -13.89
C GLN A 80 13.86 -2.17 -12.44
N ILE A 81 14.45 -1.00 -12.15
CA ILE A 81 14.46 -0.39 -10.81
C ILE A 81 13.03 -0.09 -10.35
N VAL A 82 12.24 0.58 -11.19
CA VAL A 82 10.83 0.89 -10.90
C VAL A 82 10.04 -0.41 -10.71
N THR A 83 10.19 -1.38 -11.61
CA THR A 83 9.43 -2.64 -11.57
C THR A 83 9.67 -3.41 -10.27
N VAL A 84 10.92 -3.47 -9.79
CA VAL A 84 11.25 -4.18 -8.54
C VAL A 84 10.56 -3.53 -7.33
N LYS A 85 10.48 -2.21 -7.28
CA LYS A 85 9.77 -1.50 -6.21
C LYS A 85 8.25 -1.75 -6.24
N TYR A 86 7.66 -1.76 -7.43
CA TYR A 86 6.24 -2.11 -7.60
C TYR A 86 5.94 -3.57 -7.20
N ILE A 87 6.81 -4.51 -7.57
CA ILE A 87 6.68 -5.92 -7.15
C ILE A 87 6.76 -6.04 -5.63
N ALA A 88 7.71 -5.36 -4.99
CA ALA A 88 7.85 -5.36 -3.55
C ALA A 88 6.58 -4.86 -2.83
N CYS A 89 5.96 -3.77 -3.35
CA CYS A 89 4.68 -3.27 -2.84
C CYS A 89 3.53 -4.25 -3.02
N ALA A 90 3.42 -4.86 -4.20
CA ALA A 90 2.38 -5.84 -4.49
C ALA A 90 2.49 -7.06 -3.58
N MET A 91 3.70 -7.54 -3.32
CA MET A 91 3.94 -8.63 -2.38
C MET A 91 3.53 -8.27 -0.95
N LEU A 92 3.84 -7.05 -0.50
CA LEU A 92 3.44 -6.59 0.83
C LEU A 92 1.91 -6.46 0.95
N ALA A 93 1.26 -5.87 -0.04
CA ALA A 93 -0.20 -5.74 -0.07
C ALA A 93 -0.88 -7.12 -0.06
N ALA A 94 -0.38 -8.07 -0.84
CA ALA A 94 -0.86 -9.44 -0.86
C ALA A 94 -0.68 -10.14 0.50
N ALA A 95 0.50 -9.99 1.13
CA ALA A 95 0.78 -10.60 2.44
C ALA A 95 -0.19 -10.11 3.52
N VAL A 96 -0.47 -8.79 3.57
CA VAL A 96 -1.42 -8.24 4.56
C VAL A 96 -2.85 -8.68 4.28
N THR A 97 -3.26 -8.71 3.01
CA THR A 97 -4.59 -9.20 2.65
C THR A 97 -4.76 -10.67 3.05
N LEU A 98 -3.75 -11.51 2.81
CA LEU A 98 -3.76 -12.91 3.23
C LEU A 98 -3.82 -13.07 4.76
N LEU A 99 -3.07 -12.24 5.50
CA LEU A 99 -3.15 -12.23 6.96
C LEU A 99 -4.55 -11.84 7.46
N ALA A 100 -5.17 -10.84 6.84
CA ALA A 100 -6.53 -10.44 7.19
C ALA A 100 -7.56 -11.55 6.88
N MET A 101 -7.40 -12.25 5.76
CA MET A 101 -8.23 -13.42 5.43
C MET A 101 -8.05 -14.55 6.45
N ALA A 102 -6.81 -14.83 6.84
CA ALA A 102 -6.52 -15.83 7.88
C ALA A 102 -7.19 -15.46 9.23
N ALA A 103 -7.14 -14.18 9.61
CA ALA A 103 -7.85 -13.68 10.79
C ALA A 103 -9.36 -13.88 10.70
N ALA A 104 -9.94 -13.56 9.55
CA ALA A 104 -11.38 -13.75 9.32
C ALA A 104 -11.79 -15.21 9.48
N VAL A 105 -10.97 -16.13 8.99
CA VAL A 105 -11.23 -17.58 9.12
C VAL A 105 -11.10 -18.04 10.57
N LEU A 106 -10.00 -17.66 11.25
CA LEU A 106 -9.71 -18.14 12.60
C LEU A 106 -10.73 -17.63 13.63
N ARG A 107 -11.00 -16.33 13.63
CA ARG A 107 -11.94 -15.75 14.60
C ARG A 107 -13.39 -15.84 14.16
N GLY A 108 -13.65 -15.86 12.86
CA GLY A 108 -15.01 -15.98 12.33
C GLY A 108 -15.71 -17.30 12.64
N GLN A 109 -14.96 -18.32 13.13
CA GLN A 109 -15.55 -19.56 13.65
C GLN A 109 -16.18 -19.37 15.02
N THR A 110 -15.63 -18.47 15.83
CA THR A 110 -16.10 -18.18 17.19
C THR A 110 -17.04 -16.99 17.26
N ASP A 111 -16.92 -16.05 16.33
CA ASP A 111 -17.69 -14.80 16.32
C ASP A 111 -18.19 -14.48 14.90
N PRO A 112 -19.46 -14.83 14.58
CA PRO A 112 -20.05 -14.60 13.25
C PRO A 112 -20.11 -13.12 12.85
N LEU A 113 -20.34 -12.20 13.83
CA LEU A 113 -20.36 -10.76 13.56
C LEU A 113 -19.01 -10.23 13.09
N TYR A 114 -17.92 -10.73 13.68
CA TYR A 114 -16.57 -10.38 13.24
C TYR A 114 -16.32 -10.83 11.81
N ARG A 115 -16.73 -12.03 11.45
CA ARG A 115 -16.61 -12.56 10.09
C ARG A 115 -17.33 -11.66 9.08
N GLU A 116 -18.56 -11.28 9.37
CA GLU A 116 -19.36 -10.42 8.50
C GLU A 116 -18.69 -9.04 8.29
N GLN A 117 -18.20 -8.43 9.36
CA GLN A 117 -17.48 -7.16 9.30
C GLN A 117 -16.17 -7.27 8.50
N VAL A 118 -15.39 -8.34 8.69
CA VAL A 118 -14.14 -8.51 7.92
C VAL A 118 -14.44 -8.75 6.45
N VAL A 119 -15.44 -9.56 6.13
CA VAL A 119 -15.84 -9.84 4.75
C VAL A 119 -16.29 -8.56 4.03
N SER A 120 -16.98 -7.64 4.72
CA SER A 120 -17.41 -6.36 4.13
C SER A 120 -16.24 -5.42 3.82
N VAL A 121 -15.16 -5.47 4.60
CA VAL A 121 -13.96 -4.61 4.43
C VAL A 121 -12.89 -5.26 3.55
N LEU A 122 -12.93 -6.59 3.41
CA LEU A 122 -11.94 -7.34 2.64
C LEU A 122 -11.71 -6.80 1.21
N PRO A 123 -12.74 -6.37 0.44
CA PRO A 123 -12.55 -5.79 -0.89
C PRO A 123 -11.75 -4.48 -0.89
N LEU A 124 -11.84 -3.72 0.20
CA LEU A 124 -11.14 -2.43 0.30
C LEU A 124 -9.63 -2.60 0.58
N MET A 125 -9.21 -3.72 1.15
CA MET A 125 -7.80 -3.94 1.50
C MET A 125 -6.87 -3.95 0.29
N PRO A 126 -7.07 -4.78 -0.76
CA PRO A 126 -6.21 -4.75 -1.92
C PRO A 126 -6.35 -3.43 -2.68
N MET A 127 -7.53 -2.83 -2.72
CA MET A 127 -7.75 -1.55 -3.36
C MET A 127 -6.92 -0.44 -2.68
N THR A 128 -7.02 -0.29 -1.37
CA THR A 128 -6.26 0.73 -0.63
C THR A 128 -4.77 0.43 -0.57
N GLY A 129 -4.40 -0.84 -0.40
CA GLY A 129 -3.00 -1.28 -0.35
C GLY A 129 -2.24 -1.06 -1.65
N LEU A 130 -2.91 -1.16 -2.80
CA LEU A 130 -2.32 -0.91 -4.12
C LEU A 130 -2.48 0.55 -4.55
N ALA A 131 -3.58 1.23 -4.21
CA ALA A 131 -3.83 2.61 -4.60
C ALA A 131 -2.86 3.59 -3.96
N ALA A 132 -2.50 3.42 -2.68
CA ALA A 132 -1.58 4.32 -1.99
C ALA A 132 -0.19 4.37 -2.65
N PRO A 133 0.53 3.26 -2.89
CA PRO A 133 1.79 3.30 -3.63
C PRO A 133 1.62 3.71 -5.09
N ALA A 134 0.47 3.39 -5.71
CA ALA A 134 0.17 3.81 -7.07
C ALA A 134 0.09 5.33 -7.23
N LEU A 135 -0.43 6.04 -6.27
CA LEU A 135 -0.46 7.51 -6.28
C LEU A 135 0.90 8.12 -5.89
N MET A 136 1.61 7.47 -4.98
CA MET A 136 2.83 8.00 -4.39
C MET A 136 4.04 7.87 -5.31
N PHE A 137 4.24 6.71 -5.92
CA PHE A 137 5.42 6.44 -6.73
C PHE A 137 5.61 7.35 -7.94
N PRO A 138 4.59 7.64 -8.77
CA PRO A 138 4.78 8.55 -9.90
C PRO A 138 5.29 9.92 -9.45
N ALA A 139 4.73 10.45 -8.36
CA ALA A 139 5.16 11.73 -7.81
C ALA A 139 6.61 11.68 -7.28
N MET A 140 6.99 10.59 -6.60
CA MET A 140 8.33 10.43 -6.06
C MET A 140 9.38 10.21 -7.15
N PHE A 141 9.09 9.42 -8.17
CA PHE A 141 10.01 9.22 -9.30
C PHE A 141 10.19 10.48 -10.14
N LYS A 142 9.15 11.34 -10.22
CA LYS A 142 9.23 12.61 -10.97
C LYS A 142 9.95 13.71 -10.19
N TYR A 143 9.56 13.93 -8.94
CA TYR A 143 9.98 15.09 -8.14
C TYR A 143 11.01 14.76 -7.05
N GLY A 144 11.36 13.50 -6.88
CA GLY A 144 12.18 13.00 -5.77
C GLY A 144 11.35 12.62 -4.55
N ALA A 145 11.95 11.89 -3.62
CA ALA A 145 11.25 11.31 -2.49
C ALA A 145 10.62 12.36 -1.56
N VAL A 146 11.33 13.45 -1.28
CA VAL A 146 10.85 14.49 -0.35
C VAL A 146 9.68 15.26 -0.94
N LYS A 147 9.85 15.84 -2.13
CA LYS A 147 8.79 16.61 -2.81
C LYS A 147 7.62 15.72 -3.23
N GLY A 148 7.90 14.50 -3.70
CA GLY A 148 6.88 13.53 -4.07
C GLY A 148 5.97 13.13 -2.90
N ARG A 149 6.52 13.03 -1.68
CA ARG A 149 5.73 12.78 -0.47
C ARG A 149 4.76 13.93 -0.17
N THR A 150 5.20 15.18 -0.33
CA THR A 150 4.34 16.35 -0.13
C THR A 150 3.19 16.36 -1.14
N VAL A 151 3.48 16.12 -2.42
CA VAL A 151 2.47 15.99 -3.48
C VAL A 151 1.46 14.88 -3.15
N PHE A 152 1.94 13.72 -2.72
CA PHE A 152 1.08 12.61 -2.31
C PHE A 152 0.15 13.01 -1.15
N LEU A 153 0.67 13.63 -0.10
CA LEU A 153 -0.14 14.08 1.04
C LEU A 153 -1.21 15.08 0.60
N THR A 154 -0.87 16.03 -0.28
CA THR A 154 -1.84 16.97 -0.84
C THR A 154 -2.95 16.26 -1.61
N VAL A 155 -2.60 15.28 -2.46
CA VAL A 155 -3.59 14.49 -3.22
C VAL A 155 -4.48 13.68 -2.28
N VAL A 156 -3.91 13.03 -1.26
CA VAL A 156 -4.68 12.26 -0.27
C VAL A 156 -5.67 13.14 0.49
N VAL A 157 -5.25 14.34 0.91
CA VAL A 157 -6.14 15.30 1.59
C VAL A 157 -7.27 15.73 0.67
N LEU A 158 -6.98 16.06 -0.59
CA LEU A 158 -8.00 16.49 -1.55
C LEU A 158 -9.00 15.37 -1.86
N VAL A 159 -8.52 14.14 -2.08
CA VAL A 159 -9.37 12.97 -2.32
C VAL A 159 -10.20 12.66 -1.07
N GLY A 160 -9.59 12.71 0.11
CA GLY A 160 -10.29 12.49 1.38
C GLY A 160 -11.39 13.53 1.62
N ALA A 161 -11.13 14.81 1.35
CA ALA A 161 -12.13 15.87 1.44
C ALA A 161 -13.27 15.66 0.44
N ALA A 162 -12.96 15.32 -0.82
CA ALA A 162 -13.97 15.01 -1.83
C ALA A 162 -14.85 13.82 -1.43
N CYS A 163 -14.24 12.75 -0.91
CA CYS A 163 -14.98 11.59 -0.41
C CYS A 163 -15.88 11.96 0.80
N ALA A 164 -15.39 12.78 1.72
CA ALA A 164 -16.17 13.23 2.87
C ALA A 164 -17.40 14.05 2.42
N VAL A 165 -17.25 14.94 1.43
CA VAL A 165 -18.35 15.69 0.86
C VAL A 165 -19.37 14.76 0.18
N LEU A 166 -18.92 13.79 -0.62
CA LEU A 166 -19.81 12.81 -1.26
C LEU A 166 -20.60 11.98 -0.25
N ILE A 167 -19.96 11.56 0.84
CA ILE A 167 -20.64 10.83 1.92
C ILE A 167 -21.68 11.72 2.62
N SER A 168 -21.34 12.98 2.88
CA SER A 168 -22.26 13.94 3.55
C SER A 168 -23.47 14.35 2.69
N THR A 169 -23.35 14.27 1.35
CA THR A 169 -24.44 14.58 0.40
C THR A 169 -25.31 13.37 0.05
N GLY A 170 -25.21 12.26 0.79
CA GLY A 170 -26.02 11.06 0.54
C GLY A 170 -25.49 10.22 -0.62
N GLY A 171 -24.17 10.02 -0.66
CA GLY A 171 -23.54 9.08 -1.60
C GLY A 171 -24.13 7.68 -1.48
N PRO A 172 -23.85 6.78 -2.43
CA PRO A 172 -24.52 5.49 -2.57
C PRO A 172 -24.44 4.67 -1.29
N GLU A 173 -25.50 4.75 -0.48
CA GLU A 173 -25.67 3.90 0.69
C GLU A 173 -25.87 2.46 0.22
N GLY A 174 -25.08 1.55 0.74
CA GLY A 174 -25.30 0.10 0.58
C GLY A 174 -24.60 -0.57 -0.59
N GLN A 175 -23.67 0.07 -1.29
CA GLN A 175 -22.93 -0.59 -2.35
C GLN A 175 -21.87 -1.54 -1.77
N THR A 176 -22.20 -2.83 -1.67
CA THR A 176 -21.26 -3.88 -1.32
C THR A 176 -20.35 -4.17 -2.51
N TRP A 177 -19.11 -3.75 -2.40
CA TRP A 177 -18.09 -4.05 -3.41
C TRP A 177 -17.70 -5.52 -3.31
N SER A 178 -17.76 -6.24 -4.42
CA SER A 178 -17.23 -7.60 -4.44
C SER A 178 -15.70 -7.58 -4.41
N PHE A 179 -15.08 -8.52 -3.69
CA PHE A 179 -13.63 -8.64 -3.59
C PHE A 179 -12.92 -8.62 -4.96
N PRO A 180 -13.37 -9.38 -6.00
CA PRO A 180 -12.74 -9.36 -7.30
C PRO A 180 -12.81 -7.99 -8.00
N LEU A 181 -13.88 -7.23 -7.78
CA LEU A 181 -14.01 -5.89 -8.34
C LEU A 181 -13.01 -4.91 -7.70
N GLY A 182 -12.89 -4.91 -6.37
CA GLY A 182 -11.92 -4.09 -5.65
C GLY A 182 -10.48 -4.41 -6.04
N LEU A 183 -10.15 -5.69 -6.18
CA LEU A 183 -8.86 -6.16 -6.66
C LEU A 183 -8.60 -5.71 -8.10
N ALA A 184 -9.57 -5.86 -9.01
CA ALA A 184 -9.43 -5.46 -10.41
C ALA A 184 -9.16 -3.96 -10.55
N ILE A 185 -9.94 -3.12 -9.87
CA ILE A 185 -9.73 -1.66 -9.86
C ILE A 185 -8.34 -1.32 -9.32
N GLY A 186 -7.94 -1.90 -8.19
CA GLY A 186 -6.62 -1.71 -7.61
C GLY A 186 -5.49 -2.08 -8.57
N LEU A 187 -5.59 -3.21 -9.25
CA LEU A 187 -4.61 -3.66 -10.23
C LEU A 187 -4.53 -2.74 -11.47
N VAL A 188 -5.66 -2.27 -11.99
CA VAL A 188 -5.70 -1.35 -13.13
C VAL A 188 -5.02 -0.03 -12.77
N ILE A 189 -5.35 0.58 -11.63
CA ILE A 189 -4.72 1.80 -11.15
C ILE A 189 -3.22 1.59 -10.95
N PHE A 190 -2.83 0.47 -10.36
CA PHE A 190 -1.44 0.13 -10.08
C PHE A 190 -0.62 -0.07 -11.37
N ALA A 191 -1.18 -0.75 -12.38
CA ALA A 191 -0.54 -0.94 -13.67
C ALA A 191 -0.38 0.38 -14.45
N ALA A 192 -1.41 1.23 -14.46
CA ALA A 192 -1.36 2.56 -15.06
C ALA A 192 -0.29 3.44 -14.38
N SER A 193 -0.24 3.40 -13.06
CA SER A 193 0.76 4.09 -12.26
C SER A 193 2.19 3.61 -12.55
N TRP A 194 2.37 2.30 -12.69
CA TRP A 194 3.67 1.73 -13.06
C TRP A 194 4.16 2.27 -14.40
N ALA A 195 3.30 2.28 -15.43
CA ALA A 195 3.65 2.79 -16.76
C ALA A 195 4.03 4.29 -16.70
N LEU A 196 3.31 5.07 -15.90
CA LEU A 196 3.57 6.50 -15.68
C LEU A 196 4.91 6.72 -14.95
N SER A 197 5.18 5.94 -13.91
CA SER A 197 6.42 6.00 -13.13
C SER A 197 7.64 5.65 -13.98
N VAL A 198 7.55 4.63 -14.82
CA VAL A 198 8.63 4.26 -15.75
C VAL A 198 8.93 5.42 -16.69
N LYS A 199 7.89 5.97 -17.36
CA LYS A 199 8.05 7.09 -18.30
C LYS A 199 8.70 8.31 -17.66
N TRP A 200 8.27 8.69 -16.46
CA TRP A 200 8.80 9.86 -15.77
C TRP A 200 10.20 9.65 -15.21
N PHE A 201 10.51 8.45 -14.75
CA PHE A 201 11.85 8.13 -14.27
C PHE A 201 12.89 8.03 -15.39
N GLU A 202 12.50 7.54 -16.58
CA GLU A 202 13.37 7.54 -17.76
C GLU A 202 13.72 8.96 -18.23
N GLN A 203 12.82 9.92 -18.05
CA GLN A 203 13.00 11.32 -18.44
C GLN A 203 13.71 12.19 -17.37
N ARG A 204 13.90 11.64 -16.16
CA ARG A 204 14.54 12.39 -15.06
C ARG A 204 16.06 12.37 -15.22
N GLU A 205 16.69 13.56 -15.20
CA GLU A 205 18.14 13.70 -15.01
C GLU A 205 18.46 13.45 -13.52
N LEU A 206 19.41 12.55 -13.25
CA LEU A 206 19.86 12.16 -11.90
C LEU A 206 21.17 12.87 -11.53
#